data_362ad2726cb519a56c1c27279a5bb231
#
_entry.id   362ad2726cb519a56c1c27279a5bb231
#
_cell.length_a   1.000
_cell.length_b   1.000
_cell.length_c   1.000
_cell.angle_alpha   90.00
_cell.angle_beta   90.00
_cell.angle_gamma   90.00
#
_symmetry.space_group_name_H-M   'P 1'
#
loop_
_entity.id
_entity.type
_entity.pdbx_description
1 polymer ?
#
loop_
_entity_poly.entity_id
_entity_poly.type
_entity_poly.pdbx_seq_one_letter_code
_entity_poly.pdbx_strand_id
1 'polypeptide(L)'
;MTKFYHFNFNVVDLERSLAFYKQALGLEPVREKTADDGSFRLVYLGQEESDFQLELTWLRDRGDRPYDLGECEFHLAFLTDEYDALHRRHQEMGCICFENPEMGIYFIQDPDGYWIEIVPVRD
;
A
#
# COMPACT_ATOMS: atom_id res chain seq x y z
N MET A 1 15.27 5.60 -22.45
CA MET A 1 14.18 4.72 -21.99
C MET A 1 13.51 5.33 -20.76
N THR A 2 12.19 5.34 -20.73
CA THR A 2 11.41 5.86 -19.60
C THR A 2 10.31 4.85 -19.27
N LYS A 3 10.20 4.45 -18.00
CA LYS A 3 9.19 3.46 -17.58
C LYS A 3 8.64 3.78 -16.20
N PHE A 4 7.49 3.19 -15.88
CA PHE A 4 6.96 3.25 -14.51
C PHE A 4 7.99 2.67 -13.55
N TYR A 5 8.18 3.32 -12.40
CA TYR A 5 9.22 2.92 -11.46
C TYR A 5 8.68 2.67 -10.06
N HIS A 6 8.16 3.70 -9.40
CA HIS A 6 7.55 3.53 -8.08
C HIS A 6 6.47 4.58 -7.84
N PHE A 7 5.65 4.32 -6.82
CA PHE A 7 4.69 5.27 -6.27
C PHE A 7 4.96 5.42 -4.78
N ASN A 8 4.83 6.62 -4.24
CA ASN A 8 5.16 6.90 -2.84
C ASN A 8 3.93 7.16 -1.99
N PHE A 9 3.90 6.53 -0.80
CA PHE A 9 3.01 6.91 0.28
C PHE A 9 3.85 7.39 1.46
N ASN A 10 3.58 8.59 1.97
CA ASN A 10 4.14 9.04 3.24
C ASN A 10 3.35 8.38 4.38
N VAL A 11 4.06 7.81 5.36
CA VAL A 11 3.43 7.04 6.44
C VAL A 11 3.83 7.61 7.80
N VAL A 12 2.90 7.56 8.75
CA VAL A 12 3.13 8.05 10.11
C VAL A 12 3.93 7.04 10.93
N ASP A 13 3.60 5.76 10.79
CA ASP A 13 4.23 4.66 11.54
C ASP A 13 4.73 3.62 10.54
N LEU A 14 6.02 3.66 10.24
CA LEU A 14 6.61 2.81 9.21
C LEU A 14 6.45 1.32 9.54
N GLU A 15 6.70 0.91 10.79
CA GLU A 15 6.62 -0.51 11.16
C GLU A 15 5.20 -1.05 11.01
N ARG A 16 4.20 -0.24 11.38
CA ARG A 16 2.80 -0.62 11.22
C ARG A 16 2.43 -0.77 9.74
N SER A 17 2.90 0.15 8.91
CA SER A 17 2.64 0.09 7.47
C SER A 17 3.33 -1.10 6.82
N LEU A 18 4.57 -1.39 7.20
CA LEU A 18 5.29 -2.57 6.69
C LEU A 18 4.53 -3.86 7.03
N ALA A 19 4.06 -3.98 8.27
CA ALA A 19 3.29 -5.15 8.70
C ALA A 19 1.98 -5.27 7.92
N PHE A 20 1.30 -4.14 7.69
CA PHE A 20 0.05 -4.12 6.92
C PHE A 20 0.26 -4.63 5.49
N TYR A 21 1.23 -4.08 4.77
CA TYR A 21 1.45 -4.45 3.37
C TYR A 21 1.93 -5.89 3.22
N LYS A 22 2.67 -6.40 4.19
CA LYS A 22 3.06 -7.81 4.20
C LYS A 22 1.84 -8.71 4.40
N GLN A 23 1.02 -8.41 5.39
CA GLN A 23 -0.16 -9.22 5.72
C GLN A 23 -1.24 -9.12 4.65
N ALA A 24 -1.52 -7.91 4.17
CA ALA A 24 -2.62 -7.68 3.23
C ALA A 24 -2.28 -8.11 1.81
N LEU A 25 -1.06 -7.89 1.35
CA LEU A 25 -0.70 -8.01 -0.06
C LEU A 25 0.57 -8.82 -0.31
N GLY A 26 1.23 -9.31 0.74
CA GLY A 26 2.47 -10.10 0.58
C GLY A 26 3.65 -9.31 0.07
N LEU A 27 3.66 -7.98 0.24
CA LEU A 27 4.77 -7.15 -0.20
C LEU A 27 5.92 -7.21 0.80
N GLU A 28 7.15 -7.28 0.27
CA GLU A 28 8.36 -7.37 1.08
C GLU A 28 9.31 -6.20 0.77
N PRO A 29 10.07 -5.72 1.77
CA PRO A 29 11.11 -4.73 1.52
C PRO A 29 12.16 -5.26 0.56
N VAL A 30 12.43 -4.52 -0.52
CA VAL A 30 13.46 -4.87 -1.50
C VAL A 30 14.61 -3.88 -1.54
N ARG A 31 14.41 -2.69 -0.96
CA ARG A 31 15.43 -1.65 -0.89
C ARG A 31 15.09 -0.69 0.24
N GLU A 32 16.10 -0.17 0.92
CA GLU A 32 15.92 0.80 1.99
C GLU A 32 16.99 1.89 1.91
N LYS A 33 16.62 3.09 2.37
CA LYS A 33 17.55 4.19 2.54
C LYS A 33 17.18 4.96 3.80
N THR A 34 18.16 5.19 4.66
CA THR A 34 17.98 5.96 5.89
C THR A 34 18.92 7.17 5.86
N ALA A 35 18.43 8.34 6.23
CA ALA A 35 19.26 9.54 6.36
C ALA A 35 20.33 9.33 7.42
N ASP A 36 21.52 9.90 7.23
CA ASP A 36 22.63 9.78 8.17
C ASP A 36 22.25 10.29 9.56
N ASP A 37 21.41 11.34 9.63
CA ASP A 37 20.95 11.91 10.91
C ASP A 37 19.63 11.29 11.40
N GLY A 38 19.12 10.26 10.72
CA GLY A 38 17.87 9.59 11.10
C GLY A 38 16.61 10.37 10.76
N SER A 39 16.72 11.48 10.01
CA SER A 39 15.58 12.37 9.75
C SER A 39 14.53 11.77 8.81
N PHE A 40 14.91 10.79 7.98
CA PHE A 40 13.96 10.08 7.14
C PHE A 40 14.36 8.62 6.94
N ARG A 41 13.37 7.80 6.62
CA ARG A 41 13.59 6.43 6.15
C ARG A 41 12.70 6.20 4.93
N LEU A 42 13.29 5.60 3.89
CA LEU A 42 12.59 5.18 2.70
C LEU A 42 12.66 3.65 2.63
N VAL A 43 11.51 2.99 2.49
CA VAL A 43 11.45 1.54 2.30
C VAL A 43 10.67 1.27 1.02
N TYR A 44 11.27 0.53 0.11
CA TYR A 44 10.65 0.17 -1.16
C TYR A 44 10.13 -1.26 -1.04
N LEU A 45 8.83 -1.42 -1.19
CA LEU A 45 8.17 -2.72 -1.16
C LEU A 45 8.01 -3.25 -2.57
N GLY A 46 8.26 -4.53 -2.74
CA GLY A 46 8.19 -5.17 -4.06
C GLY A 46 7.66 -6.58 -3.99
N GLN A 47 7.54 -7.18 -5.17
CA GLN A 47 7.08 -8.55 -5.35
C GLN A 47 7.74 -9.12 -6.61
N GLU A 48 7.71 -10.44 -6.76
CA GLU A 48 8.36 -11.09 -7.91
C GLU A 48 7.63 -10.79 -9.23
N GLU A 49 6.33 -10.57 -9.18
CA GLU A 49 5.47 -10.43 -10.36
C GLU A 49 5.64 -9.11 -11.10
N SER A 50 6.29 -8.11 -10.48
CA SER A 50 6.39 -6.77 -11.07
C SER A 50 7.67 -6.07 -10.61
N ASP A 51 8.27 -5.28 -11.50
CA ASP A 51 9.39 -4.38 -11.17
C ASP A 51 8.93 -3.10 -10.50
N PHE A 52 7.65 -2.78 -10.58
CA PHE A 52 7.11 -1.58 -9.96
C PHE A 52 7.12 -1.73 -8.44
N GLN A 53 7.48 -0.67 -7.74
CA GLN A 53 7.64 -0.71 -6.28
C GLN A 53 6.76 0.33 -5.60
N LEU A 54 6.34 0.02 -4.38
CA LEU A 54 5.68 0.97 -3.50
C LEU A 54 6.71 1.53 -2.52
N GLU A 55 6.98 2.82 -2.63
CA GLU A 55 7.88 3.51 -1.71
C GLU A 55 7.11 4.02 -0.50
N LEU A 56 7.54 3.65 0.71
CA LEU A 56 7.01 4.20 1.94
C LEU A 56 8.04 5.19 2.49
N THR A 57 7.61 6.42 2.74
CA THR A 57 8.47 7.48 3.29
C THR A 57 8.05 7.80 4.71
N TRP A 58 8.98 7.66 5.64
CA TRP A 58 8.79 8.06 7.03
C TRP A 58 9.68 9.27 7.33
N LEU A 59 9.08 10.31 7.97
CA LEU A 59 9.77 11.55 8.33
C LEU A 59 9.72 11.73 9.84
N ARG A 60 10.89 11.65 10.48
CA ARG A 60 11.01 11.74 11.95
C ARG A 60 10.35 12.99 12.53
N ASP A 61 10.63 14.14 11.94
CA ASP A 61 10.25 15.43 12.54
C ASP A 61 8.78 15.77 12.35
N ARG A 62 8.07 14.95 11.58
CA ARG A 62 6.62 15.11 11.46
C ARG A 62 5.87 14.57 12.67
N GLY A 63 6.45 13.64 13.43
CA GLY A 63 5.81 13.03 14.59
C GLY A 63 4.62 12.16 14.17
N ASP A 64 3.59 12.09 15.02
CA ASP A 64 2.41 11.24 14.82
C ASP A 64 1.24 11.97 14.17
N ARG A 65 1.47 13.15 13.61
CA ARG A 65 0.42 13.94 12.95
C ARG A 65 -0.06 13.25 11.70
N PRO A 66 -1.38 12.97 11.57
CA PRO A 66 -1.92 12.33 10.36
C PRO A 66 -1.65 13.17 9.11
N TYR A 67 -1.47 12.49 7.97
CA TYR A 67 -1.38 13.15 6.68
C TYR A 67 -2.78 13.54 6.21
N ASP A 68 -2.89 14.73 5.66
CA ASP A 68 -4.14 15.20 5.05
C ASP A 68 -4.17 14.68 3.61
N LEU A 69 -5.04 13.72 3.35
CA LEU A 69 -5.18 13.11 2.03
C LEU A 69 -6.24 13.82 1.17
N GLY A 70 -6.83 14.90 1.69
CA GLY A 70 -7.89 15.61 0.99
C GLY A 70 -9.09 14.71 0.76
N GLU A 71 -9.64 14.73 -0.44
CA GLU A 71 -10.75 13.86 -0.79
C GLU A 71 -10.31 12.42 -1.12
N CYS A 72 -9.02 12.17 -1.14
CA CYS A 72 -8.41 10.87 -1.45
C CYS A 72 -8.94 10.28 -2.76
N GLU A 73 -8.90 11.09 -3.82
CA GLU A 73 -9.42 10.70 -5.13
C GLU A 73 -8.38 10.00 -6.00
N PHE A 74 -7.39 9.41 -5.38
CA PHE A 74 -6.37 8.59 -6.05
C PHE A 74 -6.26 7.27 -5.31
N HIS A 75 -5.81 6.25 -6.02
CA HIS A 75 -5.59 4.94 -5.40
C HIS A 75 -4.57 4.14 -6.20
N LEU A 76 -3.97 3.17 -5.53
CA LEU A 76 -3.10 2.17 -6.14
C LEU A 76 -3.93 0.90 -6.32
N ALA A 77 -3.78 0.21 -7.44
CA ALA A 77 -4.56 -1.00 -7.71
C ALA A 77 -3.66 -2.23 -7.80
N PHE A 78 -4.17 -3.35 -7.31
CA PHE A 78 -3.52 -4.66 -7.41
C PHE A 78 -4.43 -5.62 -8.15
N LEU A 79 -3.87 -6.31 -9.14
CA LEU A 79 -4.55 -7.38 -9.87
C LEU A 79 -4.28 -8.70 -9.15
N THR A 80 -5.31 -9.52 -8.94
CA THR A 80 -5.16 -10.79 -8.25
C THR A 80 -5.90 -11.92 -8.94
N ASP A 81 -5.31 -13.11 -8.97
CA ASP A 81 -5.96 -14.35 -9.38
C ASP A 81 -6.50 -15.14 -8.18
N GLU A 82 -6.44 -14.55 -6.98
CA GLU A 82 -6.91 -15.14 -5.72
C GLU A 82 -7.97 -14.26 -5.05
N TYR A 83 -8.87 -13.69 -5.83
CA TYR A 83 -9.81 -12.67 -5.37
C TYR A 83 -10.61 -13.08 -4.13
N ASP A 84 -11.22 -14.28 -4.15
CA ASP A 84 -12.06 -14.71 -3.03
C ASP A 84 -11.26 -14.93 -1.75
N ALA A 85 -10.09 -15.53 -1.85
CA ALA A 85 -9.21 -15.77 -0.70
C ALA A 85 -8.70 -14.44 -0.14
N LEU A 86 -8.34 -13.52 -1.02
CA LEU A 86 -7.85 -12.21 -0.62
C LEU A 86 -8.95 -11.37 0.05
N HIS A 87 -10.18 -11.44 -0.48
CA HIS A 87 -11.32 -10.76 0.10
C HIS A 87 -11.58 -11.25 1.54
N ARG A 88 -11.54 -12.57 1.76
CA ARG A 88 -11.68 -13.13 3.11
C ARG A 88 -10.61 -12.62 4.07
N ARG A 89 -9.36 -12.58 3.60
CA ARG A 89 -8.24 -12.06 4.41
C ARG A 89 -8.48 -10.60 4.80
N HIS A 90 -8.89 -9.79 3.85
CA HIS A 90 -9.12 -8.37 4.11
C HIS A 90 -10.34 -8.13 4.99
N GLN A 91 -11.37 -8.99 4.91
CA GLN A 91 -12.49 -8.96 5.86
C GLN A 91 -12.00 -9.27 7.29
N GLU A 92 -11.19 -10.30 7.44
CA GLU A 92 -10.64 -10.69 8.75
C GLU A 92 -9.74 -9.60 9.33
N MET A 93 -8.99 -8.90 8.49
CA MET A 93 -8.18 -7.76 8.90
C MET A 93 -9.00 -6.52 9.23
N GLY A 94 -10.26 -6.48 8.81
CA GLY A 94 -11.13 -5.33 9.01
C GLY A 94 -10.72 -4.10 8.20
N CYS A 95 -10.04 -4.28 7.07
CA CYS A 95 -9.49 -3.17 6.31
C CYS A 95 -10.28 -2.82 5.03
N ILE A 96 -11.36 -3.54 4.71
CA ILE A 96 -12.18 -3.20 3.54
C ILE A 96 -12.94 -1.91 3.83
N CYS A 97 -12.80 -0.92 2.95
CA CYS A 97 -13.45 0.38 3.12
C CYS A 97 -14.56 0.65 2.10
N PHE A 98 -14.57 -0.07 0.98
CA PHE A 98 -15.62 0.09 -0.02
C PHE A 98 -15.72 -1.15 -0.89
N GLU A 99 -16.94 -1.58 -1.19
CA GLU A 99 -17.18 -2.70 -2.09
C GLU A 99 -18.04 -2.23 -3.27
N ASN A 100 -17.69 -2.70 -4.46
CA ASN A 100 -18.44 -2.40 -5.69
C ASN A 100 -18.79 -3.72 -6.38
N PRO A 101 -19.91 -4.37 -5.97
CA PRO A 101 -20.28 -5.66 -6.54
C PRO A 101 -20.60 -5.63 -8.04
N GLU A 102 -21.10 -4.50 -8.53
CA GLU A 102 -21.39 -4.35 -9.98
C GLU A 102 -20.13 -4.48 -10.82
N MET A 103 -19.05 -3.84 -10.41
CA MET A 103 -17.77 -3.92 -11.10
C MET A 103 -16.95 -5.15 -10.66
N GLY A 104 -17.34 -5.80 -9.58
CA GLY A 104 -16.62 -6.95 -9.06
C GLY A 104 -15.25 -6.60 -8.49
N ILE A 105 -15.16 -5.45 -7.82
CA ILE A 105 -13.93 -4.95 -7.19
C ILE A 105 -14.23 -4.50 -5.77
N TYR A 106 -13.19 -4.30 -4.98
CA TYR A 106 -13.32 -3.65 -3.68
C TYR A 106 -12.04 -2.87 -3.35
N PHE A 107 -12.14 -2.03 -2.32
CA PHE A 107 -11.02 -1.24 -1.83
C PHE A 107 -10.72 -1.59 -0.38
N ILE A 108 -9.43 -1.63 -0.06
CA ILE A 108 -8.96 -1.68 1.32
C ILE A 108 -8.30 -0.35 1.67
N GLN A 109 -8.20 -0.08 2.95
CA GLN A 109 -7.59 1.15 3.46
C GLN A 109 -6.38 0.78 4.31
N ASP A 110 -5.25 1.41 4.03
CA ASP A 110 -4.03 1.17 4.79
C ASP A 110 -4.04 1.95 6.12
N PRO A 111 -3.03 1.80 7.01
CA PRO A 111 -3.04 2.48 8.30
C PRO A 111 -3.11 4.00 8.25
N ASP A 112 -2.68 4.62 7.15
CA ASP A 112 -2.72 6.08 6.98
C ASP A 112 -3.96 6.57 6.23
N GLY A 113 -4.81 5.65 5.79
CA GLY A 113 -6.04 5.99 5.07
C GLY A 113 -5.93 5.95 3.56
N TYR A 114 -4.81 5.52 3.01
CA TYR A 114 -4.67 5.38 1.56
C TYR A 114 -5.55 4.23 1.06
N TRP A 115 -6.25 4.47 -0.05
CA TRP A 115 -7.12 3.47 -0.65
C TRP A 115 -6.35 2.60 -1.64
N ILE A 116 -6.57 1.30 -1.56
CA ILE A 116 -5.95 0.30 -2.44
C ILE A 116 -7.09 -0.49 -3.08
N GLU A 117 -7.13 -0.50 -4.41
CA GLU A 117 -8.15 -1.23 -5.17
C GLU A 117 -7.68 -2.66 -5.41
N ILE A 118 -8.59 -3.62 -5.22
CA ILE A 118 -8.35 -5.03 -5.51
C ILE A 118 -9.20 -5.42 -6.72
N VAL A 119 -8.51 -5.84 -7.78
CA VAL A 119 -9.11 -6.13 -9.08
C VAL A 119 -8.87 -7.60 -9.43
N PRO A 120 -9.91 -8.37 -9.76
CA PRO A 120 -9.72 -9.76 -10.17
C PRO A 120 -9.18 -9.86 -11.59
N VAL A 121 -8.38 -10.87 -11.85
CA VAL A 121 -8.02 -11.24 -13.22
C VAL A 121 -9.30 -11.65 -13.95
N ARG A 122 -9.49 -11.17 -15.17
CA ARG A 122 -10.66 -11.46 -16.00
C ARG A 122 -10.21 -11.96 -17.38
N ASP A 123 -10.95 -12.89 -17.88
CA ASP A 123 -10.72 -13.44 -19.22
C ASP A 123 -11.28 -12.54 -20.32
#